data_f809a77bf5c3af79b2a2e45f82941fb9
#
_entry.id   f809a77bf5c3af79b2a2e45f82941fb9
#
_cell.length_a   1.000
_cell.length_b   1.000
_cell.length_c   1.000
_cell.angle_alpha   90.00
_cell.angle_beta   90.00
_cell.angle_gamma   90.00
#
_symmetry.space_group_name_H-M   'P 1'
#
loop_
_entity.id
_entity.type
_entity.pdbx_description
1 polymer ?
#
loop_
_entity_poly.entity_id
_entity_poly.type
_entity_poly.pdbx_seq_one_letter_code
_entity_poly.pdbx_strand_id
1 'polypeptide(L)'
;AVIDAQPEHGETVADCLNRLLGQVQTLAYDDECGRLVLGKPGTGKAATALVLGENILSCDTERSIRERFSEYQVSGQRPGNDDDFGEATIAAIRQTIQDSGVTRYRPLLIQQSGTATTATCKARCEFEARQRAALTRETTYTVQGWRQGSGALWRPGLSVIVFDPLNNFDNDELVIAEVTYNQDDRGTTTELRVGPADAYLPEPVTARKKKNVEEDF
;
A
#
# COMPACT_ATOMS: atom_id res chain seq x y z
N ALA A 1 -17.96 -4.62 -4.47
CA ALA A 1 -18.18 -6.05 -4.79
C ALA A 1 -17.07 -6.49 -5.73
N VAL A 2 -16.50 -7.67 -5.51
CA VAL A 2 -15.52 -8.30 -6.40
C VAL A 2 -16.24 -8.74 -7.66
N ILE A 3 -15.79 -8.29 -8.83
CA ILE A 3 -16.53 -8.46 -10.09
C ILE A 3 -16.04 -9.70 -10.88
N ASP A 4 -14.77 -10.08 -10.73
CA ASP A 4 -14.18 -11.20 -11.47
C ASP A 4 -13.52 -12.17 -10.49
N ALA A 5 -14.19 -13.29 -10.24
CA ALA A 5 -13.78 -14.30 -9.26
C ALA A 5 -13.28 -15.61 -9.91
N GLN A 6 -13.11 -15.64 -11.24
CA GLN A 6 -12.63 -16.85 -11.91
C GLN A 6 -11.10 -16.92 -11.87
N PRO A 7 -10.51 -18.07 -11.45
CA PRO A 7 -9.06 -18.29 -11.55
C PRO A 7 -8.59 -18.26 -13.01
N GLU A 8 -7.42 -17.72 -13.25
CA GLU A 8 -6.78 -17.79 -14.55
C GLU A 8 -5.99 -19.12 -14.70
N HIS A 9 -5.83 -19.60 -15.93
CA HIS A 9 -5.05 -20.83 -16.16
C HIS A 9 -3.58 -20.63 -15.77
N GLY A 10 -3.08 -21.48 -14.87
CA GLY A 10 -1.72 -21.41 -14.36
C GLY A 10 -1.52 -20.44 -13.20
N GLU A 11 -2.58 -19.76 -12.75
CA GLU A 11 -2.57 -18.88 -11.58
C GLU A 11 -2.47 -19.70 -10.28
N THR A 12 -1.61 -19.29 -9.36
CA THR A 12 -1.59 -19.90 -8.02
C THR A 12 -2.77 -19.40 -7.18
N VAL A 13 -3.10 -20.13 -6.11
CA VAL A 13 -4.15 -19.68 -5.16
C VAL A 13 -3.83 -18.31 -4.57
N ALA A 14 -2.55 -18.06 -4.24
CA ALA A 14 -2.10 -16.79 -3.71
C ALA A 14 -2.25 -15.63 -4.72
N ASP A 15 -1.89 -15.87 -5.99
CA ASP A 15 -2.04 -14.86 -7.05
C ASP A 15 -3.51 -14.52 -7.30
N CYS A 16 -4.37 -15.55 -7.37
CA CYS A 16 -5.81 -15.36 -7.52
C CYS A 16 -6.38 -14.54 -6.36
N LEU A 17 -6.03 -14.89 -5.12
CA LEU A 17 -6.47 -14.18 -3.93
C LEU A 17 -6.00 -12.72 -3.96
N ASN A 18 -4.72 -12.47 -4.22
CA ASN A 18 -4.15 -11.11 -4.28
C ASN A 18 -4.80 -10.28 -5.38
N ARG A 19 -5.06 -10.86 -6.54
CA ARG A 19 -5.77 -10.20 -7.64
C ARG A 19 -7.20 -9.79 -7.25
N LEU A 20 -7.92 -10.66 -6.57
CA LEU A 20 -9.28 -10.36 -6.09
C LEU A 20 -9.26 -9.31 -4.97
N LEU A 21 -8.33 -9.40 -4.04
CA LEU A 21 -8.17 -8.45 -2.94
C LEU A 21 -7.70 -7.07 -3.43
N GLY A 22 -6.89 -7.02 -4.48
CA GLY A 22 -6.48 -5.77 -5.13
C GLY A 22 -7.67 -4.93 -5.63
N GLN A 23 -8.79 -5.57 -6.05
CA GLN A 23 -10.00 -4.86 -6.48
C GLN A 23 -10.67 -4.07 -5.32
N VAL A 24 -10.45 -4.49 -4.08
CA VAL A 24 -11.03 -3.88 -2.86
C VAL A 24 -9.97 -3.27 -1.96
N GLN A 25 -8.72 -3.20 -2.43
CA GLN A 25 -7.56 -2.69 -1.69
C GLN A 25 -7.45 -3.30 -0.29
N THR A 26 -7.51 -4.63 -0.23
CA THR A 26 -7.40 -5.44 0.99
C THR A 26 -6.16 -6.31 0.89
N LEU A 27 -5.50 -6.55 2.01
CA LEU A 27 -4.33 -7.42 2.10
C LEU A 27 -4.71 -8.81 2.60
N ALA A 28 -3.96 -9.81 2.16
CA ALA A 28 -3.94 -11.14 2.75
C ALA A 28 -2.61 -11.32 3.49
N TYR A 29 -2.65 -11.70 4.74
CA TYR A 29 -1.47 -12.02 5.55
C TYR A 29 -1.81 -13.12 6.55
N ASP A 30 -0.81 -13.68 7.21
CA ASP A 30 -0.99 -14.67 8.26
C ASP A 30 -0.89 -14.04 9.66
N ASP A 31 -1.59 -14.61 10.60
CA ASP A 31 -1.44 -14.28 12.01
C ASP A 31 -0.39 -15.18 12.69
N GLU A 32 -0.14 -14.96 13.99
CA GLU A 32 0.82 -15.71 14.78
C GLU A 32 0.48 -17.22 14.95
N CYS A 33 -0.69 -17.63 14.50
CA CYS A 33 -1.15 -19.02 14.48
C CYS A 33 -1.15 -19.62 13.07
N GLY A 34 -0.67 -18.88 12.07
CA GLY A 34 -0.68 -19.30 10.66
C GLY A 34 -2.06 -19.27 10.02
N ARG A 35 -3.02 -18.53 10.57
CA ARG A 35 -4.36 -18.38 9.99
C ARG A 35 -4.36 -17.22 9.00
N LEU A 36 -5.00 -17.44 7.86
CA LEU A 36 -5.19 -16.39 6.85
C LEU A 36 -6.08 -15.27 7.41
N VAL A 37 -5.57 -14.06 7.38
CA VAL A 37 -6.29 -12.83 7.74
C VAL A 37 -6.47 -11.97 6.50
N LEU A 38 -7.69 -11.51 6.26
CA LEU A 38 -8.02 -10.55 5.21
C LEU A 38 -8.38 -9.22 5.87
N GLY A 39 -7.60 -8.19 5.63
CA GLY A 39 -7.81 -6.89 6.29
C GLY A 39 -7.14 -5.72 5.60
N LYS A 40 -7.60 -4.53 5.94
CA LYS A 40 -6.91 -3.31 5.54
C LYS A 40 -5.84 -2.97 6.59
N PRO A 41 -4.70 -2.36 6.17
CA PRO A 41 -3.71 -1.88 7.12
C PRO A 41 -4.34 -0.93 8.15
N GLY A 42 -4.01 -1.14 9.42
CA GLY A 42 -4.52 -0.29 10.51
C GLY A 42 -5.95 -0.59 10.98
N THR A 43 -6.53 -1.74 10.64
CA THR A 43 -7.91 -2.08 11.07
C THR A 43 -8.03 -2.28 12.59
N GLY A 44 -6.98 -2.75 13.27
CA GLY A 44 -6.91 -2.83 14.74
C GLY A 44 -6.02 -1.72 15.30
N LYS A 45 -6.15 -1.42 16.59
CA LYS A 45 -5.32 -0.40 17.26
C LYS A 45 -4.45 -1.02 18.34
N ALA A 46 -3.16 -0.67 18.35
CA ALA A 46 -2.26 -1.01 19.44
C ALA A 46 -2.68 -0.28 20.72
N ALA A 47 -2.64 -0.99 21.83
CA ALA A 47 -3.02 -0.42 23.13
C ALA A 47 -1.94 0.52 23.71
N THR A 48 -0.72 0.45 23.17
CA THR A 48 0.41 1.24 23.63
C THR A 48 0.91 2.11 22.50
N ALA A 49 1.05 3.41 22.74
CA ALA A 49 1.68 4.35 21.82
C ALA A 49 3.21 4.17 21.81
N LEU A 50 3.85 4.59 20.75
CA LEU A 50 5.31 4.71 20.64
C LEU A 50 5.69 6.16 20.94
N VAL A 51 6.40 6.38 22.04
CA VAL A 51 6.73 7.72 22.52
C VAL A 51 8.23 7.85 22.73
N LEU A 52 8.85 8.79 22.02
CA LEU A 52 10.28 9.07 22.18
C LEU A 52 10.57 9.56 23.60
N GLY A 53 11.57 8.94 24.24
CA GLY A 53 11.93 9.22 25.62
C GLY A 53 11.15 8.44 26.68
N GLU A 54 10.14 7.66 26.29
CA GLU A 54 9.39 6.78 27.21
C GLU A 54 9.66 5.30 26.93
N ASN A 55 9.27 4.80 25.76
CA ASN A 55 9.34 3.38 25.44
C ASN A 55 10.10 3.03 24.15
N ILE A 56 10.55 4.03 23.40
CA ILE A 56 11.43 3.83 22.25
C ILE A 56 12.88 3.75 22.75
N LEU A 57 13.53 2.58 22.55
CA LEU A 57 14.93 2.36 22.88
C LEU A 57 15.87 2.89 21.81
N SER A 58 15.52 2.65 20.56
CA SER A 58 16.26 3.14 19.39
C SER A 58 15.32 3.33 18.21
N CYS A 59 15.78 4.15 17.28
CA CYS A 59 15.06 4.43 16.04
C CYS A 59 16.05 4.32 14.89
N ASP A 60 15.68 3.59 13.86
CA ASP A 60 16.39 3.53 12.59
C ASP A 60 15.46 4.06 11.47
N THR A 61 15.87 5.19 10.89
CA THR A 61 15.08 5.89 9.89
C THR A 61 15.94 6.20 8.68
N GLU A 62 15.58 5.60 7.54
CA GLU A 62 16.13 5.99 6.24
C GLU A 62 15.09 6.81 5.46
N ARG A 63 15.35 8.08 5.25
CA ARG A 63 14.51 8.95 4.43
C ARG A 63 15.07 9.08 3.03
N SER A 64 14.48 8.39 2.08
CA SER A 64 14.87 8.45 0.68
C SER A 64 13.71 8.95 -0.18
N ILE A 65 13.96 10.00 -0.97
CA ILE A 65 13.04 10.48 -2.01
C ILE A 65 13.36 9.87 -3.38
N ARG A 66 14.18 8.83 -3.40
CA ARG A 66 14.67 8.21 -4.65
C ARG A 66 13.54 7.71 -5.53
N GLU A 67 12.50 7.15 -4.91
CA GLU A 67 11.34 6.59 -5.62
C GLU A 67 10.13 7.55 -5.62
N ARG A 68 10.32 8.82 -5.23
CA ARG A 68 9.28 9.85 -5.24
C ARG A 68 9.50 10.81 -6.42
N PHE A 69 8.45 11.15 -7.13
CA PHE A 69 8.50 11.92 -8.39
C PHE A 69 7.68 13.20 -8.26
N SER A 70 8.05 14.24 -9.00
CA SER A 70 7.35 15.53 -8.99
C SER A 70 6.02 15.49 -9.74
N GLU A 71 5.90 14.54 -10.68
CA GLU A 71 4.73 14.42 -11.53
C GLU A 71 4.49 12.94 -11.86
N TYR A 72 3.27 12.51 -11.71
CA TYR A 72 2.81 11.17 -12.06
C TYR A 72 1.85 11.27 -13.23
N GLN A 73 2.21 10.66 -14.35
CA GLN A 73 1.39 10.61 -15.55
C GLN A 73 0.98 9.18 -15.80
N VAL A 74 -0.32 8.92 -15.84
CA VAL A 74 -0.87 7.61 -16.21
C VAL A 74 -1.59 7.75 -17.54
N SER A 75 -1.19 6.92 -18.49
CA SER A 75 -1.86 6.76 -19.78
C SER A 75 -2.40 5.34 -19.90
N GLY A 76 -3.50 5.20 -20.64
CA GLY A 76 -4.12 3.90 -20.85
C GLY A 76 -4.79 3.76 -22.18
N GLN A 77 -4.97 2.51 -22.59
CA GLN A 77 -5.66 2.16 -23.82
C GLN A 77 -7.13 1.85 -23.52
N ARG A 78 -8.02 2.23 -24.44
CA ARG A 78 -9.40 1.75 -24.48
C ARG A 78 -9.60 0.92 -25.76
N PRO A 79 -10.55 -0.02 -25.78
CA PRO A 79 -10.93 -0.68 -27.01
C PRO A 79 -11.32 0.39 -28.04
N GLY A 80 -10.81 0.27 -29.29
CA GLY A 80 -11.24 1.09 -30.40
C GLY A 80 -12.73 0.84 -30.71
N ASN A 81 -13.41 1.87 -31.17
CA ASN A 81 -14.71 1.74 -31.84
C ASN A 81 -14.49 1.79 -33.37
N ASP A 82 -15.51 1.46 -34.14
CA ASP A 82 -15.40 1.47 -35.61
C ASP A 82 -14.97 2.83 -36.20
N ASP A 83 -15.12 3.90 -35.45
CA ASP A 83 -14.73 5.27 -35.83
C ASP A 83 -13.35 5.71 -35.28
N ASP A 84 -12.78 5.00 -34.32
CA ASP A 84 -11.54 5.37 -33.61
C ASP A 84 -10.49 4.22 -33.65
N PHE A 85 -9.58 4.25 -34.62
CA PHE A 85 -8.49 3.27 -34.73
C PHE A 85 -7.10 3.90 -34.53
N GLY A 86 -6.16 3.09 -33.99
CA GLY A 86 -4.73 3.41 -33.96
C GLY A 86 -4.33 4.39 -32.86
N GLU A 87 -3.49 5.39 -33.18
CA GLU A 87 -2.89 6.31 -32.20
C GLU A 87 -3.92 7.14 -31.41
N ALA A 88 -5.08 7.42 -31.99
CA ALA A 88 -6.16 8.16 -31.33
C ALA A 88 -6.73 7.44 -30.10
N THR A 89 -6.67 6.10 -30.07
CA THR A 89 -7.14 5.31 -28.92
C THR A 89 -6.11 5.27 -27.78
N ILE A 90 -4.82 5.40 -28.09
CA ILE A 90 -3.73 5.39 -27.11
C ILE A 90 -3.55 6.77 -26.46
N ALA A 91 -3.66 7.84 -27.26
CA ALA A 91 -3.46 9.22 -26.80
C ALA A 91 -4.67 9.80 -26.03
N ALA A 92 -5.85 9.16 -26.11
CA ALA A 92 -7.10 9.75 -25.64
C ALA A 92 -7.27 9.78 -24.12
N ILE A 93 -6.58 8.92 -23.35
CA ILE A 93 -6.74 8.85 -21.90
C ILE A 93 -5.39 9.06 -21.24
N ARG A 94 -5.18 10.28 -20.74
CA ARG A 94 -4.02 10.64 -19.95
C ARG A 94 -4.48 11.43 -18.73
N GLN A 95 -3.96 11.06 -17.58
CA GLN A 95 -4.15 11.79 -16.33
C GLN A 95 -2.80 12.11 -15.72
N THR A 96 -2.72 13.26 -15.07
CA THR A 96 -1.49 13.76 -14.46
C THR A 96 -1.80 14.33 -13.09
N ILE A 97 -0.95 14.01 -12.10
CA ILE A 97 -0.98 14.61 -10.77
C ILE A 97 0.43 15.05 -10.40
N GLN A 98 0.53 16.23 -9.78
CA GLN A 98 1.79 16.78 -9.27
C GLN A 98 1.93 16.49 -7.79
N ASP A 99 3.17 16.19 -7.37
CA ASP A 99 3.57 16.08 -5.97
C ASP A 99 4.45 17.28 -5.60
N SER A 100 3.89 18.19 -4.82
CA SER A 100 4.58 19.41 -4.37
C SER A 100 5.76 19.13 -3.42
N GLY A 101 5.87 17.91 -2.88
CA GLY A 101 6.99 17.51 -2.02
C GLY A 101 8.30 17.29 -2.77
N VAL A 102 8.27 17.28 -4.13
CA VAL A 102 9.45 17.15 -4.97
C VAL A 102 9.53 18.37 -5.88
N THR A 103 10.43 19.30 -5.57
CA THR A 103 10.58 20.57 -6.30
C THR A 103 11.33 20.44 -7.63
N ARG A 104 12.23 19.45 -7.74
CA ARG A 104 12.96 19.16 -8.98
C ARG A 104 12.05 18.47 -9.98
N TYR A 105 12.02 18.92 -11.22
CA TYR A 105 11.27 18.24 -12.29
C TYR A 105 11.77 16.81 -12.51
N ARG A 106 10.89 15.87 -12.24
CA ARG A 106 11.17 14.44 -12.27
C ARG A 106 9.86 13.66 -12.50
N PRO A 107 9.40 13.58 -13.75
CA PRO A 107 8.14 12.91 -14.08
C PRO A 107 8.29 11.37 -14.05
N LEU A 108 7.21 10.69 -13.68
CA LEU A 108 7.02 9.24 -13.83
C LEU A 108 5.87 8.98 -14.81
N LEU A 109 6.15 8.23 -15.85
CA LEU A 109 5.14 7.79 -16.81
C LEU A 109 4.77 6.33 -16.54
N ILE A 110 3.47 6.09 -16.39
CA ILE A 110 2.91 4.76 -16.11
C ILE A 110 1.90 4.44 -17.18
N GLN A 111 1.99 3.23 -17.72
CA GLN A 111 0.99 2.70 -18.63
C GLN A 111 0.02 1.81 -17.86
N GLN A 112 -1.27 2.16 -17.89
CA GLN A 112 -2.34 1.37 -17.27
C GLN A 112 -2.60 0.12 -18.10
N SER A 113 -2.53 -1.05 -17.48
CA SER A 113 -2.91 -2.31 -18.10
C SER A 113 -4.45 -2.48 -18.12
N GLY A 114 -4.95 -3.16 -19.15
CA GLY A 114 -6.40 -3.40 -19.33
C GLY A 114 -7.16 -2.20 -19.87
N THR A 115 -8.49 -2.23 -19.74
CA THR A 115 -9.37 -1.14 -20.23
C THR A 115 -9.22 0.08 -19.32
N ALA A 116 -8.65 1.15 -19.86
CA ALA A 116 -8.48 2.40 -19.14
C ALA A 116 -9.70 3.32 -19.30
N THR A 117 -9.98 4.05 -18.23
CA THR A 117 -10.92 5.17 -18.20
C THR A 117 -10.24 6.37 -17.55
N THR A 118 -10.75 7.56 -17.74
CA THR A 118 -10.26 8.77 -17.05
C THR A 118 -10.24 8.59 -15.54
N ALA A 119 -11.28 7.95 -14.99
CA ALA A 119 -11.40 7.68 -13.57
C ALA A 119 -10.33 6.69 -13.05
N THR A 120 -10.08 5.59 -13.80
CA THR A 120 -9.09 4.59 -13.40
C THR A 120 -7.66 5.14 -13.51
N CYS A 121 -7.35 5.91 -14.56
CA CYS A 121 -6.05 6.57 -14.69
C CYS A 121 -5.82 7.61 -13.59
N LYS A 122 -6.86 8.39 -13.23
CA LYS A 122 -6.77 9.34 -12.12
C LYS A 122 -6.54 8.65 -10.79
N ALA A 123 -7.31 7.61 -10.48
CA ALA A 123 -7.16 6.83 -9.25
C ALA A 123 -5.76 6.20 -9.14
N ARG A 124 -5.21 5.75 -10.28
CA ARG A 124 -3.83 5.23 -10.31
C ARG A 124 -2.79 6.32 -10.05
N CYS A 125 -2.92 7.51 -10.64
CA CYS A 125 -2.03 8.64 -10.35
C CYS A 125 -2.06 9.00 -8.86
N GLU A 126 -3.25 9.11 -8.27
CA GLU A 126 -3.44 9.43 -6.85
C GLU A 126 -2.85 8.36 -5.94
N PHE A 127 -3.02 7.09 -6.28
CA PHE A 127 -2.44 5.98 -5.54
C PHE A 127 -0.91 6.04 -5.56
N GLU A 128 -0.29 6.16 -6.73
CA GLU A 128 1.17 6.22 -6.87
C GLU A 128 1.77 7.40 -6.09
N ALA A 129 1.18 8.57 -6.20
CA ALA A 129 1.67 9.75 -5.50
C ALA A 129 1.59 9.57 -3.97
N ARG A 130 0.46 9.07 -3.44
CA ARG A 130 0.27 8.84 -2.00
C ARG A 130 1.16 7.75 -1.47
N GLN A 131 1.23 6.60 -2.15
CA GLN A 131 2.03 5.47 -1.71
C GLN A 131 3.52 5.83 -1.64
N ARG A 132 4.06 6.46 -2.69
CA ARG A 132 5.47 6.84 -2.73
C ARG A 132 5.80 7.94 -1.71
N ALA A 133 4.88 8.87 -1.47
CA ALA A 133 5.04 9.84 -0.39
C ALA A 133 5.01 9.17 0.99
N ALA A 134 4.13 8.18 1.21
CA ALA A 134 4.00 7.44 2.44
C ALA A 134 5.25 6.58 2.73
N LEU A 135 5.80 5.91 1.72
CA LEU A 135 7.03 5.11 1.84
C LEU A 135 8.25 5.94 2.31
N THR A 136 8.30 7.24 2.02
CA THR A 136 9.37 8.11 2.52
C THR A 136 9.28 8.39 4.03
N ARG A 137 8.21 7.97 4.68
CA ARG A 137 7.95 8.17 6.11
C ARG A 137 8.00 6.87 6.91
N GLU A 138 8.52 5.79 6.35
CA GLU A 138 8.75 4.56 7.10
C GLU A 138 9.88 4.73 8.11
N THR A 139 9.73 4.09 9.27
CA THR A 139 10.67 4.15 10.38
C THR A 139 10.62 2.85 11.15
N THR A 140 11.76 2.37 11.63
CA THR A 140 11.84 1.19 12.49
C THR A 140 12.18 1.62 13.92
N TYR A 141 11.29 1.28 14.85
CA TYR A 141 11.49 1.52 16.29
C TYR A 141 11.79 0.23 17.02
N THR A 142 12.77 0.27 17.91
CA THR A 142 13.04 -0.82 18.86
C THR A 142 12.42 -0.46 20.20
N VAL A 143 11.61 -1.37 20.75
CA VAL A 143 10.98 -1.24 22.07
C VAL A 143 11.37 -2.39 22.99
N GLN A 144 11.23 -2.19 24.31
CA GLN A 144 11.50 -3.22 25.30
C GLN A 144 10.38 -4.27 25.31
N GLY A 145 10.79 -5.56 25.31
CA GLY A 145 9.88 -6.70 25.44
C GLY A 145 9.04 -6.96 24.19
N TRP A 146 8.31 -8.07 24.20
CA TRP A 146 7.50 -8.52 23.08
C TRP A 146 6.02 -8.11 23.20
N ARG A 147 5.67 -7.56 24.36
CA ARG A 147 4.27 -7.25 24.70
C ARG A 147 4.05 -5.76 24.89
N GLN A 148 2.87 -5.36 24.48
CA GLN A 148 2.32 -4.04 24.76
C GLN A 148 1.99 -3.91 26.26
N GLY A 149 1.75 -2.69 26.73
CA GLY A 149 1.31 -2.44 28.10
C GLY A 149 0.02 -3.15 28.52
N SER A 150 -0.80 -3.56 27.57
CA SER A 150 -1.98 -4.41 27.79
C SER A 150 -1.67 -5.89 28.01
N GLY A 151 -0.43 -6.32 27.83
CA GLY A 151 -0.02 -7.72 27.86
C GLY A 151 -0.16 -8.46 26.52
N ALA A 152 -0.80 -7.87 25.52
CA ALA A 152 -0.88 -8.43 24.17
C ALA A 152 0.47 -8.34 23.45
N LEU A 153 0.75 -9.28 22.55
CA LEU A 153 1.92 -9.19 21.66
C LEU A 153 1.79 -8.00 20.71
N TRP A 154 2.91 -7.43 20.34
CA TRP A 154 2.96 -6.56 19.17
C TRP A 154 2.62 -7.37 17.92
N ARG A 155 1.83 -6.82 17.00
CA ARG A 155 1.40 -7.54 15.79
C ARG A 155 1.44 -6.61 14.58
N PRO A 156 1.78 -7.14 13.39
CA PRO A 156 1.61 -6.39 12.15
C PRO A 156 0.12 -6.13 11.88
N GLY A 157 -0.16 -5.12 11.08
CA GLY A 157 -1.52 -4.72 10.69
C GLY A 157 -2.26 -3.83 11.70
N LEU A 158 -1.73 -3.65 12.92
CA LEU A 158 -2.31 -2.71 13.90
C LEU A 158 -1.92 -1.27 13.58
N SER A 159 -2.83 -0.32 13.83
CA SER A 159 -2.45 1.08 13.92
C SER A 159 -1.83 1.40 15.29
N VAL A 160 -0.87 2.29 15.31
CA VAL A 160 -0.17 2.74 16.51
C VAL A 160 0.02 4.26 16.47
N ILE A 161 -0.19 4.91 17.61
CA ILE A 161 0.11 6.34 17.75
C ILE A 161 1.59 6.49 17.99
N VAL A 162 2.24 7.38 17.25
CA VAL A 162 3.68 7.67 17.35
C VAL A 162 3.89 9.13 17.68
N PHE A 163 4.62 9.38 18.76
CA PHE A 163 5.14 10.69 19.11
C PHE A 163 6.67 10.66 19.04
N ASP A 164 7.20 11.20 17.96
CA ASP A 164 8.64 11.33 17.71
C ASP A 164 8.92 12.62 16.94
N PRO A 165 9.11 13.73 17.66
CA PRO A 165 9.37 15.03 17.03
C PRO A 165 10.66 15.07 16.19
N LEU A 166 11.65 14.20 16.44
CA LEU A 166 12.87 14.13 15.66
C LEU A 166 12.61 13.63 14.23
N ASN A 167 11.63 12.75 14.09
CA ASN A 167 11.17 12.23 12.81
C ASN A 167 9.91 12.94 12.26
N ASN A 168 9.52 14.07 12.86
CA ASN A 168 8.31 14.84 12.54
C ASN A 168 7.03 13.99 12.63
N PHE A 169 6.91 13.21 13.69
CA PHE A 169 5.66 12.56 14.09
C PHE A 169 5.14 13.24 15.37
N ASP A 170 3.98 13.84 15.27
CA ASP A 170 3.30 14.50 16.38
C ASP A 170 1.94 13.85 16.64
N ASN A 171 1.96 12.74 17.37
CA ASN A 171 0.79 11.89 17.60
C ASN A 171 0.19 11.35 16.28
N ASP A 172 1.03 11.09 15.31
CA ASP A 172 0.62 10.52 14.03
C ASP A 172 0.15 9.07 14.22
N GLU A 173 -0.95 8.71 13.59
CA GLU A 173 -1.41 7.34 13.51
C GLU A 173 -0.71 6.64 12.35
N LEU A 174 0.16 5.68 12.68
CA LEU A 174 0.91 4.87 11.72
C LEU A 174 0.46 3.41 11.81
N VAL A 175 0.81 2.62 10.81
CA VAL A 175 0.54 1.17 10.78
C VAL A 175 1.83 0.40 11.03
N ILE A 176 1.76 -0.61 11.86
CA ILE A 176 2.84 -1.57 12.06
C ILE A 176 2.83 -2.53 10.87
N ALA A 177 3.84 -2.43 10.00
CA ALA A 177 3.97 -3.27 8.82
C ALA A 177 4.65 -4.60 9.13
N GLU A 178 5.65 -4.55 10.01
CA GLU A 178 6.48 -5.70 10.35
C GLU A 178 6.86 -5.66 11.82
N VAL A 179 6.94 -6.84 12.41
CA VAL A 179 7.34 -7.03 13.80
C VAL A 179 8.39 -8.10 13.86
N THR A 180 9.56 -7.77 14.43
CA THR A 180 10.65 -8.71 14.66
C THR A 180 10.89 -8.82 16.16
N TYR A 181 10.74 -10.02 16.70
CA TYR A 181 11.00 -10.32 18.10
C TYR A 181 12.44 -10.79 18.29
N ASN A 182 13.20 -10.08 19.09
CA ASN A 182 14.58 -10.40 19.39
C ASN A 182 14.74 -10.82 20.85
N GLN A 183 15.63 -11.78 21.08
CA GLN A 183 16.07 -12.20 22.42
C GLN A 183 17.58 -12.41 22.40
N ASP A 184 18.27 -11.67 23.22
CA ASP A 184 19.72 -11.75 23.36
C ASP A 184 20.13 -11.70 24.85
N ASP A 185 21.43 -11.60 25.11
CA ASP A 185 21.98 -11.51 26.48
C ASP A 185 21.54 -10.23 27.23
N ARG A 186 21.00 -9.23 26.52
CA ARG A 186 20.49 -7.98 27.10
C ARG A 186 19.00 -8.03 27.40
N GLY A 187 18.34 -9.13 27.03
CA GLY A 187 16.91 -9.36 27.26
C GLY A 187 16.11 -9.49 25.97
N THR A 188 14.82 -9.15 26.07
CA THR A 188 13.89 -9.23 24.96
C THR A 188 13.59 -7.85 24.41
N THR A 189 13.62 -7.69 23.09
CA THR A 189 13.24 -6.48 22.40
C THR A 189 12.34 -6.78 21.21
N THR A 190 11.64 -5.80 20.73
CA THR A 190 10.82 -5.88 19.50
C THR A 190 11.17 -4.73 18.57
N GLU A 191 11.47 -5.06 17.34
CA GLU A 191 11.59 -4.08 16.26
C GLU A 191 10.26 -3.96 15.54
N LEU A 192 9.78 -2.73 15.39
CA LEU A 192 8.51 -2.38 14.79
C LEU A 192 8.78 -1.48 13.59
N ARG A 193 8.57 -1.98 12.37
CA ARG A 193 8.57 -1.13 11.18
C ARG A 193 7.19 -0.52 11.02
N VAL A 194 7.14 0.80 11.08
CA VAL A 194 5.90 1.56 11.03
C VAL A 194 5.92 2.58 9.91
N GLY A 195 4.75 2.91 9.38
CA GLY A 195 4.59 3.94 8.37
C GLY A 195 3.12 4.29 8.14
N PRO A 196 2.83 5.33 7.34
CA PRO A 196 1.46 5.66 6.98
C PRO A 196 0.75 4.50 6.27
N ALA A 197 -0.55 4.33 6.50
CA ALA A 197 -1.34 3.23 5.93
C ALA A 197 -1.25 3.16 4.38
N ASP A 198 -1.16 4.31 3.73
CA ASP A 198 -1.04 4.40 2.26
C ASP A 198 0.22 3.71 1.70
N ALA A 199 1.28 3.54 2.52
CA ALA A 199 2.50 2.83 2.12
C ALA A 199 2.24 1.35 1.82
N TYR A 200 1.25 0.75 2.48
CA TYR A 200 1.01 -0.69 2.49
C TYR A 200 -0.24 -1.13 1.72
N LEU A 201 -0.99 -0.19 1.15
CA LEU A 201 -2.15 -0.53 0.32
C LEU A 201 -1.69 -1.22 -0.97
N PRO A 202 -2.38 -2.30 -1.41
CA PRO A 202 -2.10 -2.92 -2.69
C PRO A 202 -2.52 -2.00 -3.84
N GLU A 203 -1.85 -2.18 -4.97
CA GLU A 203 -2.20 -1.48 -6.20
C GLU A 203 -3.67 -1.71 -6.57
N PRO A 204 -4.42 -0.65 -6.93
CA PRO A 204 -5.81 -0.80 -7.36
C PRO A 204 -5.87 -1.56 -8.68
N VAL A 205 -6.46 -2.74 -8.67
CA VAL A 205 -6.66 -3.57 -9.86
C VAL A 205 -8.02 -3.27 -10.45
N THR A 206 -8.05 -2.95 -11.75
CA THR A 206 -9.32 -2.76 -12.47
C THR A 206 -9.90 -4.11 -12.86
N ALA A 207 -11.12 -4.40 -12.39
CA ALA A 207 -11.82 -5.61 -12.78
C ALA A 207 -12.07 -5.64 -14.30
N ARG A 208 -11.78 -6.76 -14.96
CA ARG A 208 -12.14 -6.97 -16.36
C ARG A 208 -13.65 -7.06 -16.48
N LYS A 209 -14.29 -6.24 -17.33
CA LYS A 209 -15.69 -6.45 -17.71
C LYS A 209 -15.78 -7.78 -18.46
N LYS A 210 -16.64 -8.70 -18.01
CA LYS A 210 -17.02 -9.86 -18.83
C LYS A 210 -17.57 -9.34 -20.15
N LYS A 211 -17.02 -9.77 -21.29
CA LYS A 211 -17.75 -9.73 -22.56
C LYS A 211 -18.96 -10.61 -22.36
N ASN A 212 -20.16 -10.04 -22.41
CA ASN A 212 -21.36 -10.83 -22.67
C ASN A 212 -21.16 -11.45 -24.06
N VAL A 213 -20.85 -12.72 -24.09
CA VAL A 213 -21.04 -13.52 -25.31
C VAL A 213 -22.55 -13.68 -25.39
N GLU A 214 -23.22 -12.80 -26.15
CA GLU A 214 -24.55 -13.12 -26.66
C GLU A 214 -24.35 -14.34 -27.54
N GLU A 215 -24.92 -15.45 -27.08
CA GLU A 215 -25.06 -16.67 -27.88
C GLU A 215 -26.03 -16.31 -28.99
N ASP A 216 -25.51 -15.96 -30.16
CA ASP A 216 -26.27 -16.03 -31.41
C ASP A 216 -26.43 -17.51 -31.76
N PHE A 217 -27.61 -18.04 -31.47
CA PHE A 217 -28.16 -19.27 -32.05
C PHE A 217 -29.15 -18.94 -33.14
#